data_98ffb886e57b8cd7a5fa37504264e7bc
#
_entry.id   98ffb886e57b8cd7a5fa37504264e7bc
#
_cell.length_a   1.000
_cell.length_b   1.000
_cell.length_c   1.000
_cell.angle_alpha   90.00
_cell.angle_beta   90.00
_cell.angle_gamma   90.00
#
_symmetry.space_group_name_H-M   'P 1'
#
loop_
_entity.id
_entity.type
_entity.pdbx_description
1 polymer ?
#
loop_
_entity_poly.entity_id
_entity_poly.type
_entity_poly.pdbx_seq_one_letter_code
_entity_poly.pdbx_strand_id
1 'polypeptide(L)'
;MRKRSRRSLSIWGARGTQTLYAGIWTIFLAYPIEHIAANPELVRSQRVTGFVLIGLFVLVYLFGFWLGVDTLETWLSRRWMPRWPWAFLAVICLLNGGVALVDPPAAVEMFAFPLAFTLFLMSTSAVLMVLVLEVAALLVARIVDDQRQWWLIGLPSMAMILLAGCIRRVWRNNRLEQNKQHKIEATYAERERIASDVHDLLGQSLTVISMKAELIGKLIDINPEAAKEQAADTHNLTREALAQVRGLVSDLNEADLDSQLATAATALTTAGISL
;
A
#
# COMPACT_ATOMS: atom_id res chain seq x y z
N MET A 1 -13.33 -18.90 -7.85
CA MET A 1 -13.74 -17.74 -8.66
C MET A 1 -14.16 -16.49 -7.87
N ARG A 2 -14.70 -16.57 -6.65
CA ARG A 2 -15.18 -15.40 -5.84
C ARG A 2 -14.09 -14.45 -5.30
N LYS A 3 -12.83 -14.88 -5.14
CA LYS A 3 -11.73 -14.05 -4.63
C LYS A 3 -11.20 -12.99 -5.63
N ARG A 4 -11.29 -13.27 -6.95
CA ARG A 4 -10.85 -12.33 -8.01
C ARG A 4 -11.78 -11.12 -8.15
N SER A 5 -13.10 -11.28 -7.96
CA SER A 5 -14.08 -10.20 -8.12
C SER A 5 -14.00 -9.16 -6.99
N ARG A 6 -13.72 -9.58 -5.74
CA ARG A 6 -13.55 -8.65 -4.61
C ARG A 6 -12.28 -7.79 -4.72
N ARG A 7 -11.21 -8.33 -5.32
CA ARG A 7 -9.96 -7.59 -5.52
C ARG A 7 -10.10 -6.50 -6.59
N SER A 8 -10.86 -6.75 -7.66
CA SER A 8 -11.11 -5.76 -8.71
C SER A 8 -11.98 -4.60 -8.19
N LEU A 9 -13.03 -4.87 -7.44
CA LEU A 9 -13.91 -3.84 -6.85
C LEU A 9 -13.17 -2.93 -5.86
N SER A 10 -12.22 -3.46 -5.07
CA SER A 10 -11.41 -2.66 -4.15
C SER A 10 -10.41 -1.74 -4.87
N ILE A 11 -9.87 -2.16 -6.01
CA ILE A 11 -8.94 -1.35 -6.83
C ILE A 11 -9.69 -0.20 -7.50
N TRP A 12 -10.89 -0.45 -8.07
CA TRP A 12 -11.72 0.60 -8.65
C TRP A 12 -12.14 1.64 -7.61
N GLY A 13 -12.50 1.22 -6.40
CA GLY A 13 -12.83 2.12 -5.29
C GLY A 13 -11.62 2.97 -4.87
N ALA A 14 -10.42 2.41 -4.82
CA ALA A 14 -9.20 3.13 -4.47
C ALA A 14 -8.79 4.15 -5.55
N ARG A 15 -8.95 3.81 -6.84
CA ARG A 15 -8.71 4.72 -7.97
C ARG A 15 -9.65 5.91 -7.93
N GLY A 16 -10.95 5.66 -7.75
CA GLY A 16 -11.96 6.72 -7.66
C GLY A 16 -11.68 7.69 -6.51
N THR A 17 -11.36 7.17 -5.33
CA THR A 17 -11.08 8.00 -4.15
C THR A 17 -9.85 8.89 -4.30
N GLN A 18 -8.78 8.39 -4.90
CA GLN A 18 -7.56 9.19 -5.11
C GLN A 18 -7.76 10.27 -6.17
N THR A 19 -8.45 9.93 -7.27
CA THR A 19 -8.75 10.90 -8.32
C THR A 19 -9.73 11.97 -7.83
N LEU A 20 -10.73 11.59 -7.03
CA LEU A 20 -11.63 12.55 -6.37
C LEU A 20 -10.86 13.48 -5.43
N TYR A 21 -9.93 12.94 -4.65
CA TYR A 21 -9.08 13.73 -3.78
C TYR A 21 -8.21 14.71 -4.57
N ALA A 22 -7.60 14.27 -5.66
CA ALA A 22 -6.86 15.14 -6.58
C ALA A 22 -7.77 16.19 -7.23
N GLY A 23 -9.02 15.81 -7.56
CA GLY A 23 -10.02 16.70 -8.13
C GLY A 23 -10.42 17.87 -7.19
N ILE A 24 -10.44 17.65 -5.87
CA ILE A 24 -10.74 18.71 -4.91
C ILE A 24 -9.69 19.84 -5.01
N TRP A 25 -8.44 19.49 -5.24
CA TRP A 25 -7.38 20.48 -5.37
C TRP A 25 -7.48 21.33 -6.63
N THR A 26 -8.17 20.85 -7.68
CA THR A 26 -8.36 21.63 -8.91
C THR A 26 -9.20 22.90 -8.70
N ILE A 27 -9.86 23.04 -7.54
CA ILE A 27 -10.57 24.28 -7.16
C ILE A 27 -9.61 25.48 -7.10
N PHE A 28 -8.33 25.25 -6.76
CA PHE A 28 -7.31 26.29 -6.75
C PHE A 28 -6.95 26.80 -8.14
N LEU A 29 -7.35 26.12 -9.22
CA LEU A 29 -7.22 26.61 -10.58
C LEU A 29 -8.23 27.72 -10.93
N ALA A 30 -9.21 27.98 -10.06
CA ALA A 30 -10.13 29.09 -10.23
C ALA A 30 -9.36 30.43 -10.31
N TYR A 31 -8.31 30.59 -9.50
CA TYR A 31 -7.52 31.83 -9.48
C TYR A 31 -6.73 32.07 -10.79
N PRO A 32 -5.89 31.13 -11.30
CA PRO A 32 -5.24 31.34 -12.59
C PRO A 32 -6.23 31.51 -13.76
N ILE A 33 -7.39 30.86 -13.70
CA ILE A 33 -8.45 31.04 -14.71
C ILE A 33 -9.00 32.48 -14.64
N GLU A 34 -9.33 32.97 -13.43
CA GLU A 34 -9.83 34.31 -13.24
C GLU A 34 -8.78 35.36 -13.63
N HIS A 35 -7.51 35.15 -13.28
CA HIS A 35 -6.43 36.05 -13.61
C HIS A 35 -6.27 36.20 -15.14
N ILE A 36 -6.22 35.10 -15.89
CA ILE A 36 -6.16 35.14 -17.37
C ILE A 36 -7.42 35.75 -17.98
N ALA A 37 -8.61 35.50 -17.39
CA ALA A 37 -9.85 36.08 -17.88
C ALA A 37 -9.90 37.60 -17.70
N ALA A 38 -9.45 38.09 -16.55
CA ALA A 38 -9.54 39.50 -16.15
C ALA A 38 -8.36 40.35 -16.67
N ASN A 39 -7.24 39.76 -17.10
CA ASN A 39 -6.06 40.48 -17.55
C ASN A 39 -6.34 41.24 -18.87
N PRO A 40 -6.36 42.60 -18.85
CA PRO A 40 -6.66 43.40 -20.03
C PRO A 40 -5.53 43.41 -21.07
N GLU A 41 -4.30 43.09 -20.67
CA GLU A 41 -3.13 43.11 -21.53
C GLU A 41 -3.08 41.91 -22.47
N LEU A 42 -3.80 40.82 -22.16
CA LEU A 42 -3.82 39.60 -22.94
C LEU A 42 -4.69 39.76 -24.21
N VAL A 43 -4.12 39.48 -25.36
CA VAL A 43 -4.87 39.34 -26.61
C VAL A 43 -5.77 38.09 -26.55
N ARG A 44 -6.89 38.12 -27.28
CA ARG A 44 -7.86 37.00 -27.30
C ARG A 44 -7.20 35.64 -27.62
N SER A 45 -6.24 35.57 -28.50
CA SER A 45 -5.51 34.34 -28.81
C SER A 45 -4.72 33.81 -27.58
N GLN A 46 -4.04 34.71 -26.86
CA GLN A 46 -3.28 34.35 -25.65
C GLN A 46 -4.20 33.83 -24.55
N ARG A 47 -5.37 34.47 -24.32
CA ARG A 47 -6.36 33.97 -23.36
C ARG A 47 -6.85 32.57 -23.71
N VAL A 48 -7.20 32.34 -25.01
CA VAL A 48 -7.63 31.01 -25.46
C VAL A 48 -6.51 29.99 -25.24
N THR A 49 -5.26 30.32 -25.58
CA THR A 49 -4.11 29.45 -25.33
C THR A 49 -3.95 29.13 -23.85
N GLY A 50 -4.06 30.12 -22.95
CA GLY A 50 -3.98 29.92 -21.51
C GLY A 50 -5.05 28.95 -21.00
N PHE A 51 -6.31 29.12 -21.41
CA PHE A 51 -7.40 28.22 -21.04
C PHE A 51 -7.20 26.79 -21.57
N VAL A 52 -6.72 26.64 -22.81
CA VAL A 52 -6.43 25.32 -23.38
C VAL A 52 -5.31 24.63 -22.60
N LEU A 53 -4.24 25.36 -22.25
CA LEU A 53 -3.13 24.84 -21.45
C LEU A 53 -3.58 24.41 -20.06
N ILE A 54 -4.41 25.20 -19.36
CA ILE A 54 -4.97 24.84 -18.06
C ILE A 54 -5.90 23.61 -18.19
N GLY A 55 -6.75 23.55 -19.21
CA GLY A 55 -7.61 22.40 -19.45
C GLY A 55 -6.82 21.11 -19.69
N LEU A 56 -5.76 21.19 -20.51
CA LEU A 56 -4.86 20.04 -20.75
C LEU A 56 -4.10 19.65 -19.49
N PHE A 57 -3.67 20.64 -18.70
CA PHE A 57 -3.03 20.43 -17.40
C PHE A 57 -3.94 19.62 -16.46
N VAL A 58 -5.21 20.00 -16.30
CA VAL A 58 -6.18 19.28 -15.47
C VAL A 58 -6.34 17.83 -15.92
N LEU A 59 -6.47 17.60 -17.23
CA LEU A 59 -6.61 16.26 -17.80
C LEU A 59 -5.38 15.39 -17.48
N VAL A 60 -4.17 15.91 -17.72
CA VAL A 60 -2.91 15.20 -17.46
C VAL A 60 -2.75 14.94 -15.97
N TYR A 61 -3.04 15.92 -15.12
CA TYR A 61 -2.94 15.81 -13.66
C TYR A 61 -3.87 14.73 -13.12
N LEU A 62 -5.15 14.77 -13.44
CA LEU A 62 -6.14 13.79 -12.99
C LEU A 62 -5.86 12.38 -13.53
N PHE A 63 -5.43 12.28 -14.79
CA PHE A 63 -5.08 11.01 -15.42
C PHE A 63 -3.83 10.40 -14.77
N GLY A 64 -2.83 11.22 -14.42
CA GLY A 64 -1.67 10.77 -13.66
C GLY A 64 -2.04 10.21 -12.28
N PHE A 65 -2.96 10.85 -11.56
CA PHE A 65 -3.48 10.32 -10.29
C PHE A 65 -4.28 9.03 -10.48
N TRP A 66 -5.08 8.92 -11.53
CA TRP A 66 -5.84 7.71 -11.84
C TRP A 66 -4.94 6.50 -12.14
N LEU A 67 -3.83 6.71 -12.85
CA LEU A 67 -2.82 5.66 -13.08
C LEU A 67 -2.01 5.33 -11.84
N GLY A 68 -1.81 6.28 -10.93
CA GLY A 68 -0.91 6.17 -9.77
C GLY A 68 -1.32 5.17 -8.72
N VAL A 69 -2.58 4.75 -8.67
CA VAL A 69 -3.10 3.82 -7.65
C VAL A 69 -2.45 2.44 -7.72
N ASP A 70 -2.21 1.92 -8.92
CA ASP A 70 -1.63 0.58 -9.10
C ASP A 70 -0.14 0.52 -8.73
N THR A 71 0.54 1.68 -8.78
CA THR A 71 1.98 1.73 -8.51
C THR A 71 2.30 1.76 -7.03
N LEU A 72 1.41 2.20 -6.16
CA LEU A 72 1.66 2.23 -4.70
C LEU A 72 1.72 0.82 -4.10
N GLU A 73 0.87 -0.11 -4.54
CA GLU A 73 0.91 -1.51 -4.08
C GLU A 73 2.07 -2.28 -4.71
N THR A 74 2.37 -2.01 -5.98
CA THR A 74 3.48 -2.67 -6.69
C THR A 74 4.84 -2.09 -6.33
N TRP A 75 4.91 -0.84 -5.87
CA TRP A 75 6.15 -0.18 -5.45
C TRP A 75 6.66 -0.71 -4.11
N LEU A 76 5.76 -1.11 -3.21
CA LEU A 76 6.14 -1.80 -1.96
C LEU A 76 6.75 -3.19 -2.21
N SER A 77 6.51 -3.78 -3.39
CA SER A 77 6.99 -5.11 -3.77
C SER A 77 8.16 -5.10 -4.77
N ARG A 78 8.49 -3.97 -5.42
CA ARG A 78 9.53 -3.86 -6.43
C ARG A 78 10.55 -2.78 -6.12
N ARG A 79 11.83 -3.15 -6.20
CA ARG A 79 13.02 -2.31 -5.98
C ARG A 79 13.24 -1.23 -7.08
N TRP A 80 12.38 -1.16 -8.12
CA TRP A 80 12.52 -0.27 -9.28
C TRP A 80 11.30 0.62 -9.43
N MET A 81 11.55 1.93 -9.31
CA MET A 81 10.51 2.95 -9.53
C MET A 81 10.14 3.01 -11.03
N PRO A 82 8.86 2.89 -11.40
CA PRO A 82 8.45 3.04 -12.79
C PRO A 82 8.80 4.45 -13.30
N ARG A 83 9.20 4.55 -14.56
CA ARG A 83 9.61 5.83 -15.18
C ARG A 83 8.43 6.76 -15.53
N TRP A 84 7.23 6.24 -15.61
CA TRP A 84 6.07 7.01 -16.04
C TRP A 84 5.69 8.21 -15.14
N PRO A 85 5.85 8.21 -13.77
CA PRO A 85 5.55 9.39 -12.97
C PRO A 85 6.45 10.57 -13.30
N TRP A 86 7.70 10.29 -13.69
CA TRP A 86 8.63 11.32 -14.13
C TRP A 86 8.19 11.96 -15.45
N ALA A 87 7.67 11.17 -16.40
CA ALA A 87 7.13 11.68 -17.65
C ALA A 87 5.91 12.57 -17.41
N PHE A 88 4.99 12.15 -16.53
CA PHE A 88 3.85 12.99 -16.15
C PHE A 88 4.27 14.28 -15.46
N LEU A 89 5.21 14.21 -14.53
CA LEU A 89 5.77 15.39 -13.87
C LEU A 89 6.38 16.36 -14.90
N ALA A 90 7.16 15.85 -15.84
CA ALA A 90 7.74 16.67 -16.90
C ALA A 90 6.66 17.36 -17.75
N VAL A 91 5.59 16.64 -18.13
CA VAL A 91 4.46 17.23 -18.88
C VAL A 91 3.73 18.28 -18.04
N ILE A 92 3.49 18.03 -16.75
CA ILE A 92 2.87 18.98 -15.82
C ILE A 92 3.72 20.25 -15.72
N CYS A 93 5.04 20.13 -15.57
CA CYS A 93 5.96 21.27 -15.52
C CYS A 93 6.02 22.02 -16.87
N LEU A 94 6.00 21.31 -18.01
CA LEU A 94 5.97 21.94 -19.33
C LEU A 94 4.69 22.72 -19.57
N LEU A 95 3.54 22.18 -19.18
CA LEU A 95 2.26 22.88 -19.29
C LEU A 95 2.21 24.12 -18.40
N ASN A 96 2.74 24.01 -17.17
CA ASN A 96 2.87 25.16 -16.27
C ASN A 96 3.81 26.23 -16.87
N GLY A 97 4.95 25.82 -17.43
CA GLY A 97 5.85 26.71 -18.16
C GLY A 97 5.17 27.37 -19.37
N GLY A 98 4.31 26.64 -20.10
CA GLY A 98 3.48 27.20 -21.16
C GLY A 98 2.52 28.28 -20.67
N VAL A 99 1.89 28.08 -19.53
CA VAL A 99 1.04 29.11 -18.89
C VAL A 99 1.88 30.31 -18.48
N ALA A 100 3.11 30.10 -17.96
CA ALA A 100 4.02 31.19 -17.58
C ALA A 100 4.43 32.09 -18.74
N LEU A 101 4.47 31.55 -19.97
CA LEU A 101 4.73 32.36 -21.19
C LEU A 101 3.52 33.22 -21.58
N VAL A 102 2.31 32.84 -21.16
CA VAL A 102 1.08 33.57 -21.41
C VAL A 102 0.82 34.61 -20.32
N ASP A 103 0.87 34.14 -19.08
CA ASP A 103 0.58 34.95 -17.88
C ASP A 103 1.41 34.42 -16.70
N PRO A 104 2.57 35.03 -16.41
CA PRO A 104 3.45 34.58 -15.34
C PRO A 104 2.79 34.49 -13.95
N PRO A 105 1.95 35.46 -13.51
CA PRO A 105 1.27 35.36 -12.22
C PRO A 105 0.35 34.12 -12.11
N ALA A 106 -0.41 33.83 -13.16
CA ALA A 106 -1.27 32.64 -13.17
C ALA A 106 -0.48 31.32 -13.06
N ALA A 107 0.72 31.26 -13.66
CA ALA A 107 1.58 30.08 -13.56
C ALA A 107 2.15 29.84 -12.16
N VAL A 108 2.43 30.89 -11.40
CA VAL A 108 2.93 30.78 -10.03
C VAL A 108 1.93 30.07 -9.12
N GLU A 109 0.65 30.35 -9.28
CA GLU A 109 -0.42 29.66 -8.54
C GLU A 109 -0.48 28.16 -8.83
N MET A 110 -0.03 27.77 -10.02
CA MET A 110 -0.02 26.36 -10.44
C MET A 110 1.18 25.58 -9.90
N PHE A 111 2.18 26.20 -9.27
CA PHE A 111 3.35 25.49 -8.70
C PHE A 111 2.99 24.50 -7.59
N ALA A 112 1.90 24.72 -6.89
CA ALA A 112 1.42 23.79 -5.88
C ALA A 112 1.10 22.37 -6.43
N PHE A 113 0.75 22.25 -7.69
CA PHE A 113 0.33 20.98 -8.29
C PHE A 113 1.46 19.99 -8.60
N PRO A 114 2.63 20.38 -9.18
CA PRO A 114 3.79 19.51 -9.30
C PRO A 114 4.25 18.98 -7.93
N LEU A 115 4.24 19.84 -6.89
CA LEU A 115 4.55 19.43 -5.52
C LEU A 115 3.54 18.40 -5.01
N ALA A 116 2.23 18.64 -5.19
CA ALA A 116 1.19 17.69 -4.83
C ALA A 116 1.37 16.35 -5.56
N PHE A 117 1.61 16.38 -6.86
CA PHE A 117 1.82 15.18 -7.66
C PHE A 117 2.99 14.35 -7.13
N THR A 118 4.15 14.95 -6.87
CA THR A 118 5.32 14.26 -6.34
C THR A 118 5.11 13.73 -4.94
N LEU A 119 4.46 14.51 -4.07
CA LEU A 119 4.20 14.14 -2.69
C LEU A 119 3.30 12.91 -2.56
N PHE A 120 2.34 12.76 -3.48
CA PHE A 120 1.38 11.68 -3.46
C PHE A 120 1.83 10.43 -4.24
N LEU A 121 2.63 10.58 -5.30
CA LEU A 121 2.94 9.51 -6.23
C LEU A 121 4.42 9.15 -6.32
N MET A 122 5.34 9.97 -5.75
CA MET A 122 6.78 9.78 -5.93
C MET A 122 7.52 9.60 -4.60
N SER A 123 8.84 9.41 -4.69
CA SER A 123 9.74 9.25 -3.54
C SER A 123 10.00 10.56 -2.81
N THR A 124 10.51 10.47 -1.57
CA THR A 124 10.87 11.65 -0.76
C THR A 124 11.94 12.50 -1.44
N SER A 125 12.90 11.87 -2.13
CA SER A 125 13.94 12.60 -2.87
C SER A 125 13.38 13.41 -4.02
N ALA A 126 12.38 12.88 -4.75
CA ALA A 126 11.69 13.62 -5.80
C ALA A 126 10.91 14.83 -5.24
N VAL A 127 10.24 14.66 -4.10
CA VAL A 127 9.55 15.76 -3.42
C VAL A 127 10.53 16.87 -3.03
N LEU A 128 11.66 16.52 -2.42
CA LEU A 128 12.68 17.51 -2.04
C LEU A 128 13.24 18.23 -3.25
N MET A 129 13.51 17.51 -4.34
CA MET A 129 14.00 18.09 -5.57
C MET A 129 13.00 19.10 -6.17
N VAL A 130 11.74 18.72 -6.28
CA VAL A 130 10.69 19.60 -6.81
C VAL A 130 10.49 20.81 -5.90
N LEU A 131 10.46 20.61 -4.57
CA LEU A 131 10.34 21.71 -3.61
C LEU A 131 11.48 22.72 -3.76
N VAL A 132 12.72 22.26 -3.89
CA VAL A 132 13.89 23.16 -4.10
C VAL A 132 13.77 23.91 -5.42
N LEU A 133 13.34 23.25 -6.51
CA LEU A 133 13.15 23.88 -7.81
C LEU A 133 12.02 24.93 -7.77
N GLU A 134 10.91 24.63 -7.09
CA GLU A 134 9.78 25.56 -6.95
C GLU A 134 10.16 26.79 -6.10
N VAL A 135 10.86 26.57 -4.97
CA VAL A 135 11.37 27.69 -4.16
C VAL A 135 12.35 28.53 -4.94
N ALA A 136 13.25 27.92 -5.71
CA ALA A 136 14.19 28.66 -6.58
C ALA A 136 13.44 29.45 -7.65
N ALA A 137 12.43 28.86 -8.30
CA ALA A 137 11.59 29.55 -9.28
C ALA A 137 10.83 30.73 -8.69
N LEU A 138 10.28 30.59 -7.48
CA LEU A 138 9.64 31.68 -6.75
C LEU A 138 10.62 32.81 -6.40
N LEU A 139 11.85 32.47 -6.00
CA LEU A 139 12.89 33.47 -5.72
C LEU A 139 13.29 34.26 -6.98
N VAL A 140 13.45 33.56 -8.13
CA VAL A 140 13.73 34.18 -9.42
C VAL A 140 12.58 35.08 -9.84
N ALA A 141 11.35 34.61 -9.75
CA ALA A 141 10.16 35.37 -10.09
C ALA A 141 10.06 36.65 -9.21
N ARG A 142 10.45 36.55 -7.93
CA ARG A 142 10.50 37.68 -6.99
C ARG A 142 11.53 38.76 -7.41
N ILE A 143 12.65 38.36 -7.98
CA ILE A 143 13.69 39.28 -8.46
C ILE A 143 13.24 40.00 -9.73
N VAL A 144 12.49 39.30 -10.59
CA VAL A 144 12.04 39.82 -11.89
C VAL A 144 10.83 40.74 -11.76
N ASP A 145 9.92 40.43 -10.84
CA ASP A 145 8.66 41.18 -10.66
C ASP A 145 8.47 41.58 -9.18
N ASP A 146 8.41 42.87 -8.92
CA ASP A 146 8.25 43.46 -7.58
C ASP A 146 6.79 43.41 -7.07
N GLN A 147 5.87 42.89 -7.85
CA GLN A 147 4.46 42.73 -7.48
C GLN A 147 4.32 41.79 -6.28
N ARG A 148 3.98 42.33 -5.12
CA ARG A 148 3.99 41.64 -3.80
C ARG A 148 2.81 40.69 -3.56
N GLN A 149 1.73 40.68 -4.35
CA GLN A 149 0.46 40.07 -3.96
C GLN A 149 0.40 38.53 -4.18
N TRP A 150 0.96 37.97 -5.22
CA TRP A 150 0.87 36.56 -5.57
C TRP A 150 1.71 35.61 -4.68
N TRP A 151 2.72 36.10 -3.96
CA TRP A 151 3.43 35.37 -2.92
C TRP A 151 2.50 34.94 -1.78
N LEU A 152 1.53 35.80 -1.40
CA LEU A 152 0.63 35.56 -0.28
C LEU A 152 -0.33 34.41 -0.55
N ILE A 153 -0.51 34.00 -1.81
CA ILE A 153 -1.39 32.88 -2.18
C ILE A 153 -0.57 31.62 -2.44
N GLY A 154 0.57 31.73 -3.14
CA GLY A 154 1.42 30.59 -3.48
C GLY A 154 2.04 29.90 -2.26
N LEU A 155 2.57 30.65 -1.29
CA LEU A 155 3.17 30.10 -0.08
C LEU A 155 2.19 29.32 0.83
N PRO A 156 0.97 29.81 1.14
CA PRO A 156 0.00 29.07 1.92
C PRO A 156 -0.48 27.79 1.20
N SER A 157 -0.65 27.81 -0.12
CA SER A 157 -1.05 26.63 -0.88
C SER A 157 0.02 25.52 -0.83
N MET A 158 1.30 25.90 -0.98
CA MET A 158 2.43 24.98 -0.81
C MET A 158 2.50 24.42 0.62
N ALA A 159 2.36 25.29 1.64
CA ALA A 159 2.38 24.87 3.04
C ALA A 159 1.24 23.88 3.36
N MET A 160 0.03 24.14 2.84
CA MET A 160 -1.12 23.27 3.03
C MET A 160 -0.92 21.91 2.38
N ILE A 161 -0.34 21.84 1.17
CA ILE A 161 -0.01 20.59 0.49
C ILE A 161 1.04 19.79 1.26
N LEU A 162 2.10 20.45 1.74
CA LEU A 162 3.11 19.81 2.57
C LEU A 162 2.52 19.24 3.86
N LEU A 163 1.66 19.99 4.53
CA LEU A 163 0.96 19.53 5.73
C LEU A 163 0.08 18.32 5.44
N ALA A 164 -0.73 18.38 4.40
CA ALA A 164 -1.57 17.26 3.98
C ALA A 164 -0.77 16.00 3.63
N GLY A 165 0.37 16.18 2.98
CA GLY A 165 1.29 15.10 2.67
C GLY A 165 1.97 14.49 3.91
N CYS A 166 2.38 15.33 4.86
CA CYS A 166 2.92 14.88 6.15
C CYS A 166 1.88 14.06 6.91
N ILE A 167 0.65 14.57 7.04
CA ILE A 167 -0.46 13.86 7.68
C ILE A 167 -0.68 12.51 7.01
N ARG A 168 -0.81 12.49 5.67
CA ARG A 168 -1.00 11.24 4.92
C ARG A 168 0.15 10.25 5.15
N ARG A 169 1.40 10.73 5.23
CA ARG A 169 2.57 9.88 5.46
C ARG A 169 2.54 9.23 6.84
N VAL A 170 2.20 10.00 7.88
CA VAL A 170 2.01 9.48 9.24
C VAL A 170 0.91 8.42 9.27
N TRP A 171 -0.26 8.72 8.70
CA TRP A 171 -1.38 7.77 8.63
C TRP A 171 -1.03 6.48 7.88
N ARG A 172 -0.28 6.59 6.78
CA ARG A 172 0.18 5.42 6.01
C ARG A 172 1.13 4.55 6.83
N ASN A 173 2.11 5.17 7.51
CA ASN A 173 3.06 4.45 8.35
C ASN A 173 2.35 3.73 9.50
N ASN A 174 1.41 4.40 10.16
CA ASN A 174 0.62 3.81 11.24
C ASN A 174 -0.23 2.62 10.74
N ARG A 175 -0.85 2.73 9.55
CA ARG A 175 -1.59 1.61 8.95
C ARG A 175 -0.71 0.41 8.61
N LEU A 176 0.49 0.65 8.10
CA LEU A 176 1.45 -0.42 7.80
C LEU A 176 1.88 -1.13 9.07
N GLU A 177 2.12 -0.40 10.15
CA GLU A 177 2.49 -0.97 11.44
C GLU A 177 1.33 -1.77 12.06
N GLN A 178 0.11 -1.23 12.04
CA GLN A 178 -1.09 -1.96 12.47
C GLN A 178 -1.29 -3.26 11.69
N ASN A 179 -1.12 -3.22 10.37
CA ASN A 179 -1.24 -4.43 9.54
C ASN A 179 -0.17 -5.49 9.87
N LYS A 180 1.04 -5.07 10.26
CA LYS A 180 2.08 -6.01 10.73
C LYS A 180 1.69 -6.63 12.07
N GLN A 181 1.23 -5.80 13.02
CA GLN A 181 0.77 -6.27 14.34
C GLN A 181 -0.39 -7.26 14.20
N HIS A 182 -1.41 -6.95 13.39
CA HIS A 182 -2.53 -7.88 13.15
C HIS A 182 -2.09 -9.20 12.51
N LYS A 183 -1.08 -9.20 11.63
CA LYS A 183 -0.53 -10.45 11.08
C LYS A 183 0.16 -11.28 12.16
N ILE A 184 0.93 -10.63 13.03
CA ILE A 184 1.62 -11.28 14.15
C ILE A 184 0.59 -11.86 15.13
N GLU A 185 -0.40 -11.08 15.54
CA GLU A 185 -1.49 -11.50 16.41
C GLU A 185 -2.27 -12.69 15.82
N ALA A 186 -2.60 -12.63 14.53
CA ALA A 186 -3.28 -13.73 13.84
C ALA A 186 -2.44 -15.02 13.83
N THR A 187 -1.11 -14.91 13.70
CA THR A 187 -0.21 -16.06 13.77
C THR A 187 -0.15 -16.63 15.18
N TYR A 188 -0.12 -15.80 16.21
CA TYR A 188 -0.14 -16.26 17.59
C TYR A 188 -1.47 -16.92 17.95
N ALA A 189 -2.60 -16.31 17.57
CA ALA A 189 -3.93 -16.88 17.79
C ALA A 189 -4.09 -18.24 17.11
N GLU A 190 -3.56 -18.41 15.91
CA GLU A 190 -3.60 -19.69 15.19
C GLU A 190 -2.74 -20.75 15.88
N ARG A 191 -1.55 -20.38 16.37
CA ARG A 191 -0.69 -21.29 17.14
C ARG A 191 -1.35 -21.72 18.45
N GLU A 192 -2.01 -20.81 19.17
CA GLU A 192 -2.73 -21.10 20.41
C GLU A 192 -3.92 -22.02 20.15
N ARG A 193 -4.68 -21.78 19.07
CA ARG A 193 -5.77 -22.65 18.63
C ARG A 193 -5.29 -24.08 18.35
N ILE A 194 -4.19 -24.23 17.62
CA ILE A 194 -3.63 -25.55 17.29
C ILE A 194 -3.12 -26.23 18.56
N ALA A 195 -2.47 -25.51 19.48
CA ALA A 195 -2.03 -26.07 20.75
C ALA A 195 -3.22 -26.59 21.60
N SER A 196 -4.34 -25.86 21.59
CA SER A 196 -5.59 -26.28 22.25
C SER A 196 -6.18 -27.53 21.58
N ASP A 197 -6.27 -27.54 20.25
CA ASP A 197 -6.81 -28.67 19.48
C ASP A 197 -5.97 -29.94 19.73
N VAL A 198 -4.64 -29.82 19.77
CA VAL A 198 -3.71 -30.92 20.08
C VAL A 198 -3.92 -31.42 21.53
N HIS A 199 -4.03 -30.50 22.48
CA HIS A 199 -4.24 -30.83 23.90
C HIS A 199 -5.56 -31.59 24.11
N ASP A 200 -6.65 -31.14 23.50
CA ASP A 200 -7.96 -31.77 23.60
C ASP A 200 -7.97 -33.16 22.95
N LEU A 201 -7.36 -33.30 21.80
CA LEU A 201 -7.27 -34.57 21.07
C LEU A 201 -6.42 -35.60 21.84
N LEU A 202 -5.27 -35.17 22.40
CA LEU A 202 -4.42 -36.00 23.22
C LEU A 202 -5.11 -36.34 24.53
N GLY A 203 -5.79 -35.39 25.21
CA GLY A 203 -6.49 -35.62 26.46
C GLY A 203 -7.60 -36.65 26.33
N GLN A 204 -8.40 -36.57 25.27
CA GLN A 204 -9.45 -37.56 24.99
C GLN A 204 -8.84 -38.95 24.69
N SER A 205 -7.85 -39.02 23.83
CA SER A 205 -7.22 -40.29 23.46
C SER A 205 -6.55 -40.98 24.64
N LEU A 206 -5.80 -40.23 25.45
CA LEU A 206 -5.14 -40.74 26.65
C LEU A 206 -6.13 -41.22 27.70
N THR A 207 -7.27 -40.54 27.83
CA THR A 207 -8.35 -40.98 28.76
C THR A 207 -8.91 -42.34 28.34
N VAL A 208 -9.22 -42.51 27.05
CA VAL A 208 -9.73 -43.77 26.51
C VAL A 208 -8.70 -44.89 26.61
N ILE A 209 -7.42 -44.60 26.32
CA ILE A 209 -6.31 -45.56 26.46
C ILE A 209 -6.17 -46.00 27.89
N SER A 210 -6.24 -45.08 28.88
CA SER A 210 -6.17 -45.37 30.30
C SER A 210 -7.31 -46.28 30.76
N MET A 211 -8.55 -45.99 30.36
CA MET A 211 -9.71 -46.83 30.64
C MET A 211 -9.59 -48.25 30.01
N LYS A 212 -9.11 -48.35 28.81
CA LYS A 212 -8.88 -49.64 28.15
C LYS A 212 -7.75 -50.42 28.85
N ALA A 213 -6.70 -49.76 29.26
CA ALA A 213 -5.59 -50.39 30.00
C ALA A 213 -6.08 -50.96 31.35
N GLU A 214 -6.93 -50.20 32.06
CA GLU A 214 -7.56 -50.72 33.33
C GLU A 214 -8.48 -51.94 33.05
N LEU A 215 -9.26 -51.88 31.96
CA LEU A 215 -10.12 -53.02 31.55
C LEU A 215 -9.30 -54.26 31.20
N ILE A 216 -8.18 -54.10 30.50
CA ILE A 216 -7.26 -55.21 30.19
C ILE A 216 -6.74 -55.82 31.49
N GLY A 217 -6.32 -55.01 32.47
CA GLY A 217 -5.87 -55.49 33.77
C GLY A 217 -6.94 -56.32 34.51
N LYS A 218 -8.22 -55.96 34.44
CA LYS A 218 -9.33 -56.68 35.02
C LYS A 218 -9.70 -57.97 34.29
N LEU A 219 -9.46 -58.03 32.97
CA LEU A 219 -9.83 -59.17 32.13
C LEU A 219 -8.75 -60.25 32.04
N ILE A 220 -7.49 -59.93 32.35
CA ILE A 220 -6.33 -60.79 32.13
C ILE A 220 -6.47 -62.17 32.80
N ASP A 221 -7.05 -62.19 34.02
CA ASP A 221 -7.25 -63.43 34.82
C ASP A 221 -8.62 -64.08 34.59
N ILE A 222 -9.61 -63.34 34.06
CA ILE A 222 -11.01 -63.77 33.93
C ILE A 222 -11.28 -64.28 32.51
N ASN A 223 -10.81 -63.54 31.48
CA ASN A 223 -10.97 -63.84 30.09
C ASN A 223 -9.76 -63.36 29.27
N PRO A 224 -8.69 -64.15 29.17
CA PRO A 224 -7.45 -63.78 28.47
C PRO A 224 -7.64 -63.44 27.01
N GLU A 225 -8.59 -64.05 26.31
CA GLU A 225 -8.83 -63.75 24.89
C GLU A 225 -9.45 -62.35 24.70
N ALA A 226 -10.41 -61.98 25.55
CA ALA A 226 -10.98 -60.65 25.55
C ALA A 226 -9.91 -59.58 25.97
N ALA A 227 -8.99 -59.94 26.88
CA ALA A 227 -7.90 -59.05 27.22
C ALA A 227 -6.94 -58.79 26.07
N LYS A 228 -6.61 -59.80 25.24
CA LYS A 228 -5.79 -59.67 24.02
C LYS A 228 -6.47 -58.79 22.99
N GLU A 229 -7.79 -58.96 22.78
CA GLU A 229 -8.57 -58.13 21.85
C GLU A 229 -8.53 -56.67 22.27
N GLN A 230 -8.79 -56.37 23.55
CA GLN A 230 -8.72 -54.99 24.06
C GLN A 230 -7.31 -54.40 23.99
N ALA A 231 -6.25 -55.19 24.13
CA ALA A 231 -4.88 -54.77 23.95
C ALA A 231 -4.59 -54.40 22.52
N ALA A 232 -5.06 -55.20 21.55
CA ALA A 232 -4.92 -54.89 20.12
C ALA A 232 -5.65 -53.57 19.72
N ASP A 233 -6.87 -53.40 20.24
CA ASP A 233 -7.66 -52.20 20.04
C ASP A 233 -6.95 -50.96 20.61
N THR A 234 -6.41 -51.08 21.83
CA THR A 234 -5.66 -49.97 22.45
C THR A 234 -4.41 -49.60 21.66
N HIS A 235 -3.71 -50.58 21.13
CA HIS A 235 -2.56 -50.35 20.26
C HIS A 235 -2.95 -49.61 18.98
N ASN A 236 -4.05 -50.03 18.33
CA ASN A 236 -4.55 -49.36 17.12
C ASN A 236 -4.96 -47.91 17.39
N LEU A 237 -5.71 -47.64 18.48
CA LEU A 237 -6.11 -46.31 18.91
C LEU A 237 -4.91 -45.42 19.19
N THR A 238 -3.87 -45.97 19.82
CA THR A 238 -2.63 -45.24 20.10
C THR A 238 -1.91 -44.83 18.80
N ARG A 239 -1.85 -45.74 17.82
CA ARG A 239 -1.25 -45.43 16.49
C ARG A 239 -2.02 -44.36 15.74
N GLU A 240 -3.35 -44.42 15.82
CA GLU A 240 -4.22 -43.43 15.20
C GLU A 240 -4.05 -42.04 15.79
N ALA A 241 -4.07 -41.94 17.14
CA ALA A 241 -3.82 -40.68 17.85
C ALA A 241 -2.45 -40.08 17.52
N LEU A 242 -1.40 -40.89 17.47
CA LEU A 242 -0.07 -40.45 17.09
C LEU A 242 0.00 -39.97 15.60
N ALA A 243 -0.73 -40.63 14.69
CA ALA A 243 -0.80 -40.22 13.30
C ALA A 243 -1.50 -38.86 13.14
N GLN A 244 -2.60 -38.65 13.88
CA GLN A 244 -3.33 -37.38 13.88
C GLN A 244 -2.46 -36.23 14.39
N VAL A 245 -1.73 -36.40 15.50
CA VAL A 245 -0.81 -35.39 16.05
C VAL A 245 0.33 -35.08 15.06
N ARG A 246 0.90 -36.12 14.43
CA ARG A 246 1.94 -35.90 13.40
C ARG A 246 1.42 -35.12 12.20
N GLY A 247 0.19 -35.37 11.76
CA GLY A 247 -0.46 -34.60 10.71
C GLY A 247 -0.54 -33.12 11.05
N LEU A 248 -1.08 -32.80 12.24
CA LEU A 248 -1.20 -31.41 12.71
C LEU A 248 0.15 -30.70 12.83
N VAL A 249 1.19 -31.37 13.28
CA VAL A 249 2.56 -30.82 13.38
C VAL A 249 3.21 -30.67 12.01
N SER A 250 2.92 -31.57 11.06
CA SER A 250 3.42 -31.48 9.68
C SER A 250 2.85 -30.27 8.93
N ASP A 251 1.53 -30.03 9.06
CA ASP A 251 0.88 -28.87 8.46
C ASP A 251 1.48 -27.54 8.98
N LEU A 252 1.89 -27.50 10.24
CA LEU A 252 2.60 -26.33 10.82
C LEU A 252 3.99 -26.15 10.21
N ASN A 253 4.72 -27.23 9.96
CA ASN A 253 6.07 -27.18 9.42
C ASN A 253 6.08 -26.87 7.91
N GLU A 254 5.09 -27.30 7.14
CA GLU A 254 4.97 -26.95 5.72
C GLU A 254 4.77 -25.43 5.53
N ALA A 255 3.94 -24.79 6.36
CA ALA A 255 3.76 -23.35 6.33
C ALA A 255 5.04 -22.56 6.67
N ASP A 256 5.90 -23.10 7.54
CA ASP A 256 7.18 -22.51 7.90
C ASP A 256 8.27 -22.79 6.83
N LEU A 257 8.23 -23.94 6.17
CA LEU A 257 9.16 -24.32 5.10
C LEU A 257 9.00 -23.43 3.87
N ASP A 258 7.79 -23.13 3.44
CA ASP A 258 7.51 -22.20 2.32
C ASP A 258 8.06 -20.80 2.61
N SER A 259 7.93 -20.32 3.84
CA SER A 259 8.50 -19.06 4.29
C SER A 259 10.04 -19.08 4.27
N GLN A 260 10.66 -20.18 4.72
CA GLN A 260 12.11 -20.36 4.71
C GLN A 260 12.67 -20.48 3.28
N LEU A 261 11.99 -21.23 2.42
CA LEU A 261 12.35 -21.35 1.00
C LEU A 261 12.24 -20.01 0.27
N ALA A 262 11.19 -19.22 0.52
CA ALA A 262 11.05 -17.89 -0.05
C ALA A 262 12.16 -16.94 0.42
N THR A 263 12.58 -17.03 1.68
CA THR A 263 13.67 -16.25 2.25
C THR A 263 15.03 -16.68 1.67
N ALA A 264 15.26 -17.99 1.54
CA ALA A 264 16.47 -18.54 0.94
C ALA A 264 16.58 -18.18 -0.55
N ALA A 265 15.49 -18.29 -1.31
CA ALA A 265 15.45 -17.89 -2.71
C ALA A 265 15.76 -16.39 -2.89
N THR A 266 15.24 -15.54 -1.99
CA THR A 266 15.54 -14.09 -1.99
C THR A 266 17.02 -13.82 -1.70
N ALA A 267 17.60 -14.52 -0.72
CA ALA A 267 19.02 -14.39 -0.37
C ALA A 267 19.94 -14.86 -1.51
N LEU A 268 19.63 -15.98 -2.16
CA LEU A 268 20.37 -16.51 -3.30
C LEU A 268 20.30 -15.58 -4.52
N THR A 269 19.11 -15.04 -4.81
CA THR A 269 18.93 -14.05 -5.88
C THR A 269 19.73 -12.76 -5.59
N THR A 270 19.81 -12.34 -4.32
CA THR A 270 20.59 -11.18 -3.90
C THR A 270 22.11 -11.43 -4.01
N ALA A 271 22.53 -12.68 -3.84
CA ALA A 271 23.93 -13.13 -4.04
C ALA A 271 24.29 -13.36 -5.51
N GLY A 272 23.37 -13.12 -6.47
CA GLY A 272 23.61 -13.28 -7.90
C GLY A 272 23.50 -14.73 -8.40
N ILE A 273 22.98 -15.63 -7.59
CA ILE A 273 22.75 -17.04 -7.95
C ILE A 273 21.29 -17.17 -8.42
N SER A 274 21.09 -17.50 -9.70
CA SER A 274 19.77 -17.84 -10.26
C SER A 274 19.46 -19.30 -9.98
N LEU A 275 18.32 -19.56 -9.30
CA LEU A 275 17.72 -20.89 -9.15
C LEU A 275 16.90 -21.24 -10.39
#